data_dcb41cac473d33fa5d38f5de82f49711
#
_entry.id   dcb41cac473d33fa5d38f5de82f49711
#
_cell.length_a   1.000
_cell.length_b   1.000
_cell.length_c   1.000
_cell.angle_alpha   90.00
_cell.angle_beta   90.00
_cell.angle_gamma   90.00
#
_symmetry.space_group_name_H-M   'P 1'
#
loop_
_entity.id
_entity.type
_entity.pdbx_description
1 polymer ?
#
loop_
_entity_poly.entity_id
_entity_poly.type
_entity_poly.pdbx_seq_one_letter_code
_entity_poly.pdbx_strand_id
1 'polypeptide(L)'
;MRKYIQLVSFMFILLMSACTESKDKKGVDVISEKPRVKLATVTARQVDQILEYTATVEAEVKNNIAPASPVRIDHIYVEVGDKVSKGQKLVQMDAASLKQLKLQLDNQEIEFRRLDELYKVGGVSKSEWDASKMSLDVKKTSYRNLLENTSLLSPISGIITARNYDNGDMYNGNTPVLVVEQIVPVKL
;
A
#
# COMPACT_ATOMS: atom_id res chain seq x y z
N MET A 1 7.73 -100.12 35.14
CA MET A 1 7.80 -98.72 35.49
C MET A 1 8.82 -98.38 36.61
N ARG A 2 9.11 -99.22 37.50
CA ARG A 2 10.06 -98.92 38.64
C ARG A 2 11.55 -98.79 38.22
N LYS A 3 11.96 -99.42 37.12
CA LYS A 3 13.38 -99.37 36.64
C LYS A 3 13.76 -98.01 35.97
N TYR A 4 12.79 -97.36 35.38
CA TYR A 4 13.05 -96.03 34.70
C TYR A 4 13.14 -94.90 35.71
N ILE A 5 12.45 -94.97 36.81
CA ILE A 5 12.48 -93.94 37.87
C ILE A 5 13.83 -94.00 38.58
N GLN A 6 14.45 -95.17 38.75
CA GLN A 6 15.81 -95.23 39.33
C GLN A 6 16.90 -94.71 38.38
N LEU A 7 16.74 -94.87 37.04
CA LEU A 7 17.69 -94.40 36.06
C LEU A 7 17.61 -92.89 35.94
N VAL A 8 16.46 -92.28 36.00
CA VAL A 8 16.28 -90.83 35.98
C VAL A 8 16.77 -90.16 37.24
N SER A 9 16.58 -90.83 38.41
CA SER A 9 17.11 -90.31 39.69
C SER A 9 18.62 -90.38 39.76
N PHE A 10 19.24 -91.37 39.12
CA PHE A 10 20.71 -91.47 39.10
C PHE A 10 21.37 -90.50 38.13
N MET A 11 20.67 -90.19 37.06
CA MET A 11 21.11 -89.23 36.08
C MET A 11 20.99 -87.75 36.60
N PHE A 12 20.03 -87.53 37.53
CA PHE A 12 19.90 -86.20 38.17
C PHE A 12 20.96 -85.90 39.23
N ILE A 13 21.53 -86.96 39.88
CA ILE A 13 22.57 -86.84 40.88
C ILE A 13 23.93 -86.63 40.26
N LEU A 14 24.17 -86.98 38.98
CA LEU A 14 25.43 -86.83 38.29
C LEU A 14 25.62 -85.43 37.71
N LEU A 15 24.55 -84.62 37.67
CA LEU A 15 24.61 -83.22 37.13
C LEU A 15 24.89 -82.19 38.21
N MET A 16 25.03 -82.56 39.47
CA MET A 16 25.28 -81.61 40.55
C MET A 16 26.74 -81.56 41.09
N SER A 17 27.71 -82.19 40.41
CA SER A 17 29.09 -82.29 40.93
C SER A 17 30.12 -81.54 40.08
N ALA A 18 29.72 -80.50 39.37
CA ALA A 18 30.59 -79.68 38.57
C ALA A 18 30.61 -78.20 39.06
N CYS A 19 30.91 -77.96 40.32
CA CYS A 19 31.31 -76.67 40.85
C CYS A 19 32.42 -76.88 41.83
N THR A 20 33.65 -76.99 41.33
CA THR A 20 34.85 -76.80 42.13
C THR A 20 35.45 -75.43 41.79
N GLU A 21 35.39 -74.62 42.76
CA GLU A 21 35.93 -73.28 42.89
C GLU A 21 37.45 -73.35 42.84
N SER A 22 38.01 -72.69 41.78
CA SER A 22 39.44 -72.46 41.67
C SER A 22 39.67 -71.00 41.95
N LYS A 23 40.08 -70.68 43.17
CA LYS A 23 40.58 -69.42 43.57
C LYS A 23 41.96 -69.20 42.97
N ASP A 24 42.04 -68.65 41.77
CA ASP A 24 43.24 -67.95 41.32
C ASP A 24 43.05 -66.45 41.47
N LYS A 25 43.62 -65.91 42.51
CA LYS A 25 43.85 -64.51 42.69
C LYS A 25 44.90 -64.08 41.69
N LYS A 26 44.56 -63.83 40.45
CA LYS A 26 45.30 -62.92 39.58
C LYS A 26 44.73 -61.53 39.81
N GLY A 27 45.51 -60.67 40.41
CA GLY A 27 45.22 -59.26 40.46
C GLY A 27 44.93 -58.76 39.03
N VAL A 28 43.68 -58.41 38.75
CA VAL A 28 43.31 -57.64 37.60
C VAL A 28 43.71 -56.22 37.92
N ASP A 29 44.88 -55.83 37.41
CA ASP A 29 45.17 -54.42 37.30
C ASP A 29 44.04 -53.79 36.48
N VAL A 30 43.09 -53.20 37.18
CA VAL A 30 42.10 -52.32 36.54
C VAL A 30 42.91 -51.12 36.06
N ILE A 31 43.36 -51.21 34.82
CA ILE A 31 43.84 -50.05 34.11
C ILE A 31 42.66 -49.12 34.01
N SER A 32 42.55 -48.21 34.94
CA SER A 32 41.62 -47.09 34.87
C SER A 32 42.01 -46.29 33.62
N GLU A 33 41.44 -46.66 32.47
CA GLU A 33 41.52 -45.80 31.29
C GLU A 33 40.92 -44.44 31.67
N LYS A 34 41.81 -43.51 31.90
CA LYS A 34 41.39 -42.12 32.09
C LYS A 34 40.59 -41.68 30.84
N PRO A 35 39.39 -41.21 31.04
CA PRO A 35 38.55 -40.79 29.89
C PRO A 35 39.33 -39.77 29.03
N ARG A 36 39.49 -40.10 27.75
CA ARG A 36 40.10 -39.20 26.79
C ARG A 36 39.14 -38.05 26.50
N VAL A 37 39.42 -36.87 26.99
CA VAL A 37 38.67 -35.67 26.66
C VAL A 37 39.35 -34.97 25.50
N LYS A 38 38.53 -34.60 24.50
CA LYS A 38 39.00 -33.74 23.41
C LYS A 38 38.87 -32.30 23.88
N LEU A 39 40.00 -31.63 23.98
CA LEU A 39 40.03 -30.19 24.23
C LEU A 39 39.95 -29.46 22.88
N ALA A 40 39.04 -28.51 22.79
CA ALA A 40 38.98 -27.57 21.69
C ALA A 40 39.27 -26.17 22.22
N THR A 41 40.16 -25.48 21.57
CA THR A 41 40.41 -24.07 21.89
C THR A 41 39.26 -23.23 21.31
N VAL A 42 38.59 -22.51 22.18
CA VAL A 42 37.56 -21.55 21.77
C VAL A 42 38.27 -20.24 21.47
N THR A 43 38.20 -19.81 20.23
CA THR A 43 38.67 -18.50 19.80
C THR A 43 37.49 -17.59 19.52
N ALA A 44 37.48 -16.41 20.10
CA ALA A 44 36.53 -15.37 19.73
C ALA A 44 36.94 -14.79 18.36
N ARG A 45 36.04 -14.83 17.40
CA ARG A 45 36.20 -14.13 16.11
C ARG A 45 35.00 -13.26 15.87
N GLN A 46 35.23 -12.15 15.24
CA GLN A 46 34.14 -11.31 14.74
C GLN A 46 33.48 -12.01 13.54
N VAL A 47 32.21 -12.19 13.61
CA VAL A 47 31.40 -12.76 12.53
C VAL A 47 30.41 -11.69 12.10
N ASP A 48 30.48 -11.30 10.84
CA ASP A 48 29.52 -10.38 10.27
C ASP A 48 28.16 -11.08 10.15
N GLN A 49 27.16 -10.52 10.79
CA GLN A 49 25.79 -10.98 10.65
C GLN A 49 25.12 -10.15 9.57
N ILE A 50 24.92 -10.74 8.41
CA ILE A 50 24.19 -10.11 7.32
C ILE A 50 22.70 -10.42 7.52
N LEU A 51 21.88 -9.36 7.64
CA LEU A 51 20.45 -9.47 7.69
C LEU A 51 19.89 -8.90 6.38
N GLU A 52 19.19 -9.73 5.62
CA GLU A 52 18.52 -9.32 4.40
C GLU A 52 17.06 -9.00 4.71
N TYR A 53 16.63 -7.82 4.31
CA TYR A 53 15.26 -7.36 4.45
C TYR A 53 14.69 -7.03 3.08
N THR A 54 13.44 -7.42 2.87
CA THR A 54 12.67 -6.94 1.73
C THR A 54 11.89 -5.71 2.18
N ALA A 55 12.05 -4.60 1.47
CA ALA A 55 11.30 -3.37 1.72
C ALA A 55 10.60 -2.94 0.43
N THR A 56 9.36 -2.47 0.56
CA THR A 56 8.62 -1.84 -0.54
C THR A 56 8.78 -0.34 -0.43
N VAL A 57 9.31 0.26 -1.50
CA VAL A 57 9.45 1.72 -1.59
C VAL A 57 8.14 2.30 -2.12
N GLU A 58 7.54 3.21 -1.38
CA GLU A 58 6.31 3.89 -1.79
C GLU A 58 6.54 5.40 -1.93
N ALA A 59 5.77 6.03 -2.82
CA ALA A 59 5.76 7.48 -2.93
C ALA A 59 5.19 8.11 -1.66
N GLU A 60 5.81 9.20 -1.15
CA GLU A 60 5.32 9.89 0.04
C GLU A 60 3.92 10.48 -0.17
N VAL A 61 3.66 10.99 -1.37
CA VAL A 61 2.36 11.58 -1.74
C VAL A 61 1.88 10.96 -3.04
N LYS A 62 0.65 10.44 -2.99
CA LYS A 62 -0.07 9.88 -4.13
C LYS A 62 -1.40 10.59 -4.28
N ASN A 63 -1.67 11.16 -5.45
CA ASN A 63 -2.91 11.86 -5.76
C ASN A 63 -3.64 11.22 -6.93
N ASN A 64 -4.90 10.89 -6.68
CA ASN A 64 -5.82 10.39 -7.69
C ASN A 64 -6.53 11.56 -8.35
N ILE A 65 -6.37 11.71 -9.66
CA ILE A 65 -6.96 12.78 -10.45
C ILE A 65 -8.23 12.26 -11.12
N ALA A 66 -9.36 12.82 -10.71
CA ALA A 66 -10.67 12.43 -11.23
C ALA A 66 -11.65 13.61 -11.12
N PRO A 67 -12.64 13.72 -12.02
CA PRO A 67 -13.74 14.67 -11.85
C PRO A 67 -14.71 14.18 -10.76
N ALA A 68 -15.47 15.09 -10.16
CA ALA A 68 -16.44 14.75 -9.11
C ALA A 68 -17.70 14.04 -9.62
N SER A 69 -17.95 14.06 -10.93
CA SER A 69 -19.13 13.43 -11.54
C SER A 69 -18.78 12.75 -12.87
N PRO A 70 -19.56 11.74 -13.29
CA PRO A 70 -19.39 11.10 -14.59
C PRO A 70 -19.49 12.12 -15.73
N VAL A 71 -18.47 12.17 -16.58
CA VAL A 71 -18.38 13.08 -17.73
C VAL A 71 -17.41 12.50 -18.76
N ARG A 72 -17.60 12.85 -20.03
CA ARG A 72 -16.72 12.41 -21.12
C ARG A 72 -15.36 13.12 -21.03
N ILE A 73 -14.30 12.37 -21.28
CA ILE A 73 -12.94 12.88 -21.42
C ILE A 73 -12.78 13.40 -22.86
N ASP A 74 -12.47 14.68 -22.98
CA ASP A 74 -12.19 15.31 -24.28
C ASP A 74 -10.73 15.08 -24.68
N HIS A 75 -9.79 15.43 -23.79
CA HIS A 75 -8.37 15.28 -24.07
C HIS A 75 -7.53 15.06 -22.80
N ILE A 76 -6.57 14.14 -22.87
CA ILE A 76 -5.53 13.91 -21.86
C ILE A 76 -4.22 14.42 -22.44
N TYR A 77 -3.54 15.33 -21.71
CA TYR A 77 -2.35 16.06 -22.18
C TYR A 77 -1.04 15.40 -21.76
N VAL A 78 -1.09 14.32 -21.00
CA VAL A 78 0.08 13.69 -20.37
C VAL A 78 0.02 12.17 -20.51
N GLU A 79 1.20 11.55 -20.49
CA GLU A 79 1.37 10.10 -20.54
C GLU A 79 2.03 9.58 -19.25
N VAL A 80 1.96 8.25 -19.06
CA VAL A 80 2.64 7.58 -17.93
C VAL A 80 4.14 7.79 -18.05
N GLY A 81 4.77 8.25 -16.96
CA GLY A 81 6.18 8.61 -16.90
C GLY A 81 6.47 10.11 -17.06
N ASP A 82 5.49 10.92 -17.47
CA ASP A 82 5.67 12.37 -17.62
C ASP A 82 5.83 13.06 -16.27
N LYS A 83 6.75 14.02 -16.23
CA LYS A 83 6.91 14.95 -15.10
C LYS A 83 5.91 16.09 -15.23
N VAL A 84 5.17 16.33 -14.15
CA VAL A 84 4.16 17.38 -14.09
C VAL A 84 4.43 18.34 -12.94
N SER A 85 4.06 19.60 -13.12
CA SER A 85 4.16 20.65 -12.11
C SER A 85 2.81 20.88 -11.46
N LYS A 86 2.82 21.30 -10.19
CA LYS A 86 1.60 21.75 -9.51
C LYS A 86 0.87 22.82 -10.31
N GLY A 87 -0.44 22.65 -10.52
CA GLY A 87 -1.28 23.53 -11.31
C GLY A 87 -1.24 23.28 -12.82
N GLN A 88 -0.41 22.34 -13.30
CA GLN A 88 -0.39 21.96 -14.71
C GLN A 88 -1.69 21.28 -15.11
N LYS A 89 -2.25 21.64 -16.25
CA LYS A 89 -3.44 21.01 -16.81
C LYS A 89 -3.10 19.62 -17.32
N LEU A 90 -3.82 18.61 -16.80
CA LEU A 90 -3.60 17.21 -17.13
C LEU A 90 -4.69 16.65 -18.05
N VAL A 91 -5.95 16.98 -17.76
CA VAL A 91 -7.11 16.45 -18.49
C VAL A 91 -8.11 17.55 -18.77
N GLN A 92 -8.68 17.53 -19.95
CA GLN A 92 -9.84 18.30 -20.34
C GLN A 92 -11.04 17.35 -20.45
N MET A 93 -12.07 17.65 -19.68
CA MET A 93 -13.37 17.01 -19.81
C MET A 93 -14.26 17.78 -20.78
N ASP A 94 -15.38 17.17 -21.24
CA ASP A 94 -16.36 17.85 -22.08
C ASP A 94 -16.80 19.17 -21.43
N ALA A 95 -16.68 20.25 -22.20
CA ALA A 95 -16.94 21.60 -21.74
C ALA A 95 -18.30 22.19 -22.19
N ALA A 96 -19.20 21.38 -22.77
CA ALA A 96 -20.49 21.88 -23.26
C ALA A 96 -21.31 22.56 -22.15
N SER A 97 -21.47 21.88 -21.01
CA SER A 97 -22.18 22.43 -19.86
C SER A 97 -21.48 23.63 -19.24
N LEU A 98 -20.14 23.64 -19.24
CA LEU A 98 -19.35 24.77 -18.75
C LEU A 98 -19.57 26.01 -19.64
N LYS A 99 -19.55 25.87 -20.97
CA LYS A 99 -19.83 26.95 -21.91
C LYS A 99 -21.22 27.54 -21.71
N GLN A 100 -22.23 26.67 -21.54
CA GLN A 100 -23.59 27.09 -21.25
C GLN A 100 -23.69 27.89 -19.96
N LEU A 101 -23.08 27.38 -18.87
CA LEU A 101 -23.09 28.05 -17.58
C LEU A 101 -22.32 29.37 -17.61
N LYS A 102 -21.24 29.45 -18.42
CA LYS A 102 -20.51 30.71 -18.64
C LYS A 102 -21.40 31.80 -19.25
N LEU A 103 -22.17 31.46 -20.29
CA LEU A 103 -23.12 32.40 -20.91
C LEU A 103 -24.19 32.88 -19.92
N GLN A 104 -24.69 31.99 -19.07
CA GLN A 104 -25.66 32.35 -18.01
C GLN A 104 -25.01 33.28 -16.96
N LEU A 105 -23.77 33.02 -16.59
CA LEU A 105 -23.00 33.86 -15.67
C LEU A 105 -22.77 35.25 -16.26
N ASP A 106 -22.33 35.33 -17.53
CA ASP A 106 -22.06 36.61 -18.21
C ASP A 106 -23.33 37.47 -18.29
N ASN A 107 -24.51 36.86 -18.60
CA ASN A 107 -25.77 37.56 -18.57
C ASN A 107 -26.12 38.07 -17.16
N GLN A 108 -25.93 37.24 -16.13
CA GLN A 108 -26.19 37.64 -14.74
C GLN A 108 -25.26 38.77 -14.28
N GLU A 109 -23.99 38.78 -14.72
CA GLU A 109 -23.05 39.88 -14.45
C GLU A 109 -23.48 41.20 -15.07
N ILE A 110 -24.02 41.15 -16.30
CA ILE A 110 -24.55 42.32 -16.99
C ILE A 110 -25.77 42.88 -16.25
N GLU A 111 -26.72 42.00 -15.89
CA GLU A 111 -27.93 42.39 -15.14
C GLU A 111 -27.59 42.98 -13.78
N PHE A 112 -26.69 42.33 -13.03
CA PHE A 112 -26.24 42.88 -11.74
C PHE A 112 -25.58 44.22 -11.88
N ARG A 113 -24.73 44.44 -12.90
CA ARG A 113 -24.05 45.73 -13.13
C ARG A 113 -25.06 46.85 -13.39
N ARG A 114 -26.09 46.60 -14.20
CA ARG A 114 -27.18 47.57 -14.44
C ARG A 114 -27.91 47.93 -13.15
N LEU A 115 -28.23 46.90 -12.36
CA LEU A 115 -28.94 47.10 -11.10
C LEU A 115 -28.08 47.82 -10.05
N ASP A 116 -26.78 47.55 -10.01
CA ASP A 116 -25.82 48.23 -9.14
C ASP A 116 -25.71 49.71 -9.47
N GLU A 117 -25.74 50.08 -10.72
CA GLU A 117 -25.76 51.51 -11.14
C GLU A 117 -27.08 52.18 -10.75
N LEU A 118 -28.22 51.52 -10.91
CA LEU A 118 -29.52 52.04 -10.46
C LEU A 118 -29.58 52.17 -8.94
N TYR A 119 -29.02 51.23 -8.20
CA TYR A 119 -28.95 51.31 -6.74
C TYR A 119 -28.15 52.52 -6.24
N LYS A 120 -27.04 52.82 -6.86
CA LYS A 120 -26.19 54.01 -6.54
C LYS A 120 -26.91 55.32 -6.65
N VAL A 121 -27.92 55.43 -7.52
CA VAL A 121 -28.73 56.62 -7.72
C VAL A 121 -30.12 56.52 -7.01
N GLY A 122 -30.33 55.50 -6.20
CA GLY A 122 -31.58 55.29 -5.48
C GLY A 122 -32.75 54.77 -6.34
N GLY A 123 -32.47 54.25 -7.56
CA GLY A 123 -33.51 53.78 -8.49
C GLY A 123 -34.05 52.37 -8.17
N VAL A 124 -33.43 51.64 -7.27
CA VAL A 124 -33.91 50.31 -6.83
C VAL A 124 -33.71 50.15 -5.32
N SER A 125 -34.47 49.23 -4.70
CA SER A 125 -34.39 48.96 -3.28
C SER A 125 -33.13 48.16 -2.92
N LYS A 126 -32.68 48.28 -1.67
CA LYS A 126 -31.57 47.45 -1.17
C LYS A 126 -31.89 45.96 -1.24
N SER A 127 -33.14 45.58 -1.02
CA SER A 127 -33.57 44.16 -1.11
C SER A 127 -33.40 43.58 -2.51
N GLU A 128 -33.74 44.36 -3.56
CA GLU A 128 -33.54 43.93 -4.94
C GLU A 128 -32.06 43.83 -5.31
N TRP A 129 -31.26 44.79 -4.85
CA TRP A 129 -29.79 44.74 -5.05
C TRP A 129 -29.17 43.53 -4.38
N ASP A 130 -29.51 43.27 -3.07
CA ASP A 130 -29.03 42.12 -2.32
C ASP A 130 -29.43 40.79 -2.98
N ALA A 131 -30.69 40.68 -3.46
CA ALA A 131 -31.18 39.50 -4.16
C ALA A 131 -30.41 39.24 -5.48
N SER A 132 -30.17 40.28 -6.26
CA SER A 132 -29.41 40.15 -7.53
C SER A 132 -27.95 39.80 -7.29
N LYS A 133 -27.34 40.39 -6.24
CA LYS A 133 -25.98 40.03 -5.83
C LYS A 133 -25.85 38.56 -5.42
N MET A 134 -26.79 38.08 -4.59
CA MET A 134 -26.84 36.68 -4.20
C MET A 134 -26.97 35.74 -5.41
N SER A 135 -27.84 36.07 -6.35
CA SER A 135 -28.01 35.31 -7.60
C SER A 135 -26.71 35.23 -8.40
N LEU A 136 -25.98 36.36 -8.51
CA LEU A 136 -24.68 36.39 -9.17
C LEU A 136 -23.65 35.54 -8.45
N ASP A 137 -23.57 35.63 -7.12
CA ASP A 137 -22.61 34.87 -6.31
C ASP A 137 -22.86 33.35 -6.38
N VAL A 138 -24.12 32.91 -6.43
CA VAL A 138 -24.51 31.52 -6.67
C VAL A 138 -24.06 31.06 -8.05
N LYS A 139 -24.30 31.86 -9.11
CA LYS A 139 -23.87 31.51 -10.47
C LYS A 139 -22.32 31.43 -10.56
N LYS A 140 -21.60 32.35 -9.96
CA LYS A 140 -20.12 32.35 -9.89
C LYS A 140 -19.60 31.08 -9.21
N THR A 141 -20.20 30.68 -8.09
CA THR A 141 -19.82 29.47 -7.38
C THR A 141 -20.07 28.22 -8.21
N SER A 142 -21.24 28.15 -8.86
CA SER A 142 -21.59 27.02 -9.74
C SER A 142 -20.62 26.90 -10.92
N TYR A 143 -20.29 28.03 -11.54
CA TYR A 143 -19.33 28.08 -12.66
C TYR A 143 -17.93 27.61 -12.22
N ARG A 144 -17.44 28.08 -11.08
CA ARG A 144 -16.13 27.68 -10.54
C ARG A 144 -16.08 26.19 -10.25
N ASN A 145 -17.10 25.64 -9.59
CA ASN A 145 -17.18 24.20 -9.30
C ASN A 145 -17.18 23.36 -10.57
N LEU A 146 -17.92 23.80 -11.60
CA LEU A 146 -17.96 23.09 -12.88
C LEU A 146 -16.63 23.22 -13.64
N LEU A 147 -15.97 24.37 -13.56
CA LEU A 147 -14.66 24.60 -14.17
C LEU A 147 -13.60 23.66 -13.58
N GLU A 148 -13.55 23.51 -12.25
CA GLU A 148 -12.63 22.59 -11.55
C GLU A 148 -12.86 21.13 -11.96
N ASN A 149 -14.10 20.75 -12.23
CA ASN A 149 -14.46 19.40 -12.73
C ASN A 149 -14.23 19.21 -14.23
N THR A 150 -14.15 20.31 -14.99
CA THR A 150 -13.97 20.27 -16.45
C THR A 150 -12.50 20.32 -16.84
N SER A 151 -11.68 21.00 -16.07
CA SER A 151 -10.24 21.13 -16.31
C SER A 151 -9.47 20.61 -15.10
N LEU A 152 -9.03 19.36 -15.18
CA LEU A 152 -8.32 18.71 -14.08
C LEU A 152 -6.85 19.14 -14.08
N LEU A 153 -6.42 19.74 -12.97
CA LEU A 153 -5.07 20.21 -12.75
C LEU A 153 -4.32 19.31 -11.78
N SER A 154 -2.99 19.27 -11.87
CA SER A 154 -2.18 18.57 -10.89
C SER A 154 -2.14 19.33 -9.56
N PRO A 155 -2.53 18.70 -8.43
CA PRO A 155 -2.43 19.34 -7.11
C PRO A 155 -0.99 19.39 -6.57
N ILE A 156 -0.10 18.56 -7.12
CA ILE A 156 1.31 18.43 -6.71
C ILE A 156 2.24 18.43 -7.92
N SER A 157 3.53 18.66 -7.70
CA SER A 157 4.56 18.34 -8.68
C SER A 157 5.00 16.88 -8.49
N GLY A 158 5.11 16.12 -9.57
CA GLY A 158 5.41 14.68 -9.49
C GLY A 158 5.52 14.03 -10.86
N ILE A 159 5.28 12.72 -10.90
CA ILE A 159 5.29 11.91 -12.11
C ILE A 159 3.94 11.21 -12.25
N ILE A 160 3.46 11.06 -13.47
CA ILE A 160 2.26 10.28 -13.79
C ILE A 160 2.63 8.79 -13.69
N THR A 161 2.01 8.07 -12.75
CA THR A 161 2.27 6.63 -12.55
C THR A 161 1.19 5.72 -13.11
N ALA A 162 -0.01 6.26 -13.35
CA ALA A 162 -1.09 5.50 -14.01
C ALA A 162 -1.98 6.42 -14.85
N ARG A 163 -2.46 5.86 -15.96
CA ARG A 163 -3.48 6.42 -16.85
C ARG A 163 -4.47 5.31 -17.14
N ASN A 164 -5.74 5.49 -16.70
CA ASN A 164 -6.74 4.44 -16.73
C ASN A 164 -7.83 4.66 -17.79
N TYR A 165 -7.78 5.77 -18.51
CA TYR A 165 -8.74 6.15 -19.54
C TYR A 165 -8.07 6.73 -20.77
N ASP A 166 -8.74 6.70 -21.90
CA ASP A 166 -8.31 7.31 -23.14
C ASP A 166 -9.19 8.50 -23.54
N ASN A 167 -8.70 9.26 -24.55
CA ASN A 167 -9.45 10.36 -25.11
C ASN A 167 -10.75 9.85 -25.71
N GLY A 168 -11.87 10.48 -25.36
CA GLY A 168 -13.21 10.10 -25.78
C GLY A 168 -13.95 9.16 -24.83
N ASP A 169 -13.28 8.56 -23.85
CA ASP A 169 -13.91 7.69 -22.88
C ASP A 169 -14.87 8.42 -21.95
N MET A 170 -15.82 7.67 -21.40
CA MET A 170 -16.73 8.16 -20.37
C MET A 170 -16.17 7.79 -18.99
N TYR A 171 -15.85 8.80 -18.18
CA TYR A 171 -15.51 8.57 -16.77
C TYR A 171 -16.74 8.05 -16.01
N ASN A 172 -16.59 6.94 -15.29
CA ASN A 172 -17.68 6.23 -14.62
C ASN A 172 -17.62 6.26 -13.08
N GLY A 173 -16.59 6.88 -12.51
CA GLY A 173 -16.43 7.00 -11.05
C GLY A 173 -15.68 5.85 -10.37
N ASN A 174 -15.34 4.77 -11.06
CA ASN A 174 -14.75 3.58 -10.42
C ASN A 174 -13.25 3.71 -10.17
N THR A 175 -12.51 4.27 -11.12
CA THR A 175 -11.03 4.42 -11.04
C THR A 175 -10.65 5.86 -11.37
N PRO A 176 -9.56 6.41 -10.81
CA PRO A 176 -9.10 7.74 -11.18
C PRO A 176 -8.67 7.79 -12.65
N VAL A 177 -8.80 8.94 -13.29
CA VAL A 177 -8.35 9.12 -14.68
C VAL A 177 -6.84 9.00 -14.76
N LEU A 178 -6.14 9.70 -13.87
CA LEU A 178 -4.68 9.69 -13.75
C LEU A 178 -4.27 9.53 -12.28
N VAL A 179 -3.06 9.03 -12.07
CA VAL A 179 -2.40 9.01 -10.76
C VAL A 179 -1.10 9.80 -10.85
N VAL A 180 -0.93 10.76 -9.95
CA VAL A 180 0.29 11.57 -9.82
C VAL A 180 0.96 11.22 -8.51
N GLU A 181 2.23 10.87 -8.55
CA GLU A 181 3.02 10.52 -7.38
C GLU A 181 4.27 11.39 -7.26
N GLN A 182 4.56 11.79 -6.04
CA GLN A 182 5.80 12.50 -5.73
C GLN A 182 6.85 11.45 -5.33
N ILE A 183 7.83 11.24 -6.22
CA ILE A 183 8.84 10.18 -6.05
C ILE A 183 9.98 10.62 -5.12
N VAL A 184 10.13 11.91 -4.85
CA VAL A 184 11.17 12.45 -3.96
C VAL A 184 10.51 13.42 -2.98
N PRO A 185 10.62 13.18 -1.67
CA PRO A 185 11.21 12.02 -0.97
C PRO A 185 10.36 10.75 -1.11
N VAL A 186 10.97 9.57 -0.88
CA VAL A 186 10.29 8.27 -0.81
C VAL A 186 10.20 7.79 0.63
N LYS A 187 9.18 6.99 0.94
CA LYS A 187 9.04 6.27 2.21
C LYS A 187 9.45 4.80 2.02
N LEU A 188 10.11 4.26 3.05
CA LEU A 188 10.41 2.84 3.23
C LEU A 188 9.48 2.25 4.27
#